data_0d4d740c3750b3499d897278fd9b07fa
#
_entry.id   0d4d740c3750b3499d897278fd9b07fa
#
_cell.length_a   1.000
_cell.length_b   1.000
_cell.length_c   1.000
_cell.angle_alpha   90.00
_cell.angle_beta   90.00
_cell.angle_gamma   90.00
#
_symmetry.space_group_name_H-M   'P 1'
#
loop_
_entity.id
_entity.type
_entity.pdbx_description
1 polymer ?
#
loop_
_entity_poly.entity_id
_entity_poly.type
_entity_poly.pdbx_seq_one_letter_code
_entity_poly.pdbx_strand_id
1 'polypeptide(L)'
;MKNSSTAFKRALLLFAVLIIGFIGGSLGNYVTTLVTSRVKMNGNSTTSVTTSYKNSTDISEAVKKVQNAVVSVITYAESSSSVINDESSNDESQISSEGSGVIYKKDGKSAYLVTNTHVLNGSTNVDILLADGNKVPGEVVGSDVYSDISVVKISSEKVTDVAEFGDSGSLTVGETAIAIGSPLGTEYANSVTQGIISSLGRNVTLQSENGENISTTALQTDAAINPGNSGGPLINIQGQVIGITSSKIS
;
A
#
# COMPACT_ATOMS: atom_id res chain seq x y z
N MET A 1 91.14 -16.21 23.50
CA MET A 1 90.62 -15.53 22.29
C MET A 1 90.03 -16.48 21.25
N LYS A 2 89.19 -17.46 21.66
CA LYS A 2 88.62 -18.46 20.70
C LYS A 2 87.08 -18.42 20.52
N ASN A 3 86.33 -17.60 21.33
CA ASN A 3 84.88 -17.58 21.32
C ASN A 3 84.25 -16.50 20.39
N SER A 4 85.02 -15.53 19.96
CA SER A 4 84.47 -14.44 19.12
C SER A 4 84.17 -14.86 17.67
N SER A 5 84.96 -15.79 17.13
CA SER A 5 84.80 -16.28 15.78
C SER A 5 83.51 -17.13 15.56
N THR A 6 83.17 -17.92 16.56
CA THR A 6 81.92 -18.77 16.49
C THR A 6 80.62 -17.96 16.65
N ALA A 7 80.65 -16.94 17.47
CA ALA A 7 79.51 -16.05 17.63
C ALA A 7 79.26 -15.23 16.38
N PHE A 8 80.34 -14.73 15.74
CA PHE A 8 80.27 -14.01 14.47
C PHE A 8 79.75 -14.88 13.33
N LYS A 9 80.23 -16.13 13.22
CA LYS A 9 79.72 -17.08 12.21
C LYS A 9 78.25 -17.42 12.40
N ARG A 10 77.79 -17.57 13.65
CA ARG A 10 76.35 -17.81 13.95
C ARG A 10 75.50 -16.59 13.63
N ALA A 11 75.97 -15.38 13.93
CA ALA A 11 75.24 -14.14 13.57
C ALA A 11 75.18 -13.96 12.05
N LEU A 12 76.26 -14.28 11.31
CA LEU A 12 76.26 -14.21 9.84
C LEU A 12 75.29 -15.23 9.22
N LEU A 13 75.24 -16.44 9.80
CA LEU A 13 74.30 -17.48 9.34
C LEU A 13 72.86 -17.11 9.57
N LEU A 14 72.54 -16.56 10.74
CA LEU A 14 71.21 -16.05 11.04
C LEU A 14 70.79 -14.90 10.12
N PHE A 15 71.70 -13.99 9.81
CA PHE A 15 71.46 -12.90 8.89
C PHE A 15 71.22 -13.39 7.45
N ALA A 16 72.00 -14.42 7.00
CA ALA A 16 71.76 -15.05 5.71
C ALA A 16 70.41 -15.73 5.60
N VAL A 17 69.91 -16.41 6.67
CA VAL A 17 68.61 -17.04 6.72
C VAL A 17 67.52 -15.99 6.67
N LEU A 18 67.67 -14.84 7.37
CA LEU A 18 66.72 -13.73 7.33
C LEU A 18 66.63 -13.11 5.92
N ILE A 19 67.79 -12.94 5.23
CA ILE A 19 67.77 -12.41 3.86
C ILE A 19 67.07 -13.38 2.90
N ILE A 20 67.34 -14.67 3.01
CA ILE A 20 66.72 -15.70 2.17
C ILE A 20 65.20 -15.74 2.43
N GLY A 21 64.77 -15.64 3.71
CA GLY A 21 63.36 -15.56 4.09
C GLY A 21 62.68 -14.34 3.50
N PHE A 22 63.30 -13.16 3.55
CA PHE A 22 62.77 -11.92 3.00
C PHE A 22 62.65 -11.95 1.47
N ILE A 23 63.70 -12.46 0.78
CA ILE A 23 63.69 -12.61 -0.67
C ILE A 23 62.64 -13.65 -1.09
N GLY A 24 62.53 -14.77 -0.39
CA GLY A 24 61.52 -15.80 -0.64
C GLY A 24 60.09 -15.30 -0.46
N GLY A 25 59.86 -14.54 0.62
CA GLY A 25 58.55 -13.91 0.90
C GLY A 25 58.18 -12.88 -0.14
N SER A 26 59.12 -12.03 -0.55
CA SER A 26 58.90 -11.00 -1.58
C SER A 26 58.65 -11.61 -2.96
N LEU A 27 59.38 -12.65 -3.34
CA LEU A 27 59.16 -13.38 -4.59
C LEU A 27 57.79 -14.11 -4.57
N GLY A 28 57.45 -14.74 -3.44
CA GLY A 28 56.17 -15.40 -3.27
C GLY A 28 54.99 -14.44 -3.46
N ASN A 29 55.06 -13.26 -2.84
CA ASN A 29 54.04 -12.23 -3.01
C ASN A 29 53.98 -11.68 -4.46
N TYR A 30 55.12 -11.51 -5.11
CA TYR A 30 55.18 -11.07 -6.51
C TYR A 30 54.60 -12.12 -7.45
N VAL A 31 54.90 -13.40 -7.24
CA VAL A 31 54.33 -14.50 -8.03
C VAL A 31 52.82 -14.64 -7.81
N THR A 32 52.34 -14.55 -6.56
CA THR A 32 50.90 -14.56 -6.29
C THR A 32 50.21 -13.39 -6.95
N THR A 33 50.78 -12.19 -6.91
CA THR A 33 50.19 -11.00 -7.58
C THR A 33 50.16 -11.17 -9.10
N LEU A 34 51.21 -11.75 -9.71
CA LEU A 34 51.23 -12.02 -11.14
C LEU A 34 50.24 -13.14 -11.54
N VAL A 35 50.10 -14.17 -10.72
CA VAL A 35 49.15 -15.26 -10.98
C VAL A 35 47.72 -14.79 -10.80
N THR A 36 47.44 -14.01 -9.76
CA THR A 36 46.08 -13.44 -9.53
C THR A 36 45.74 -12.39 -10.58
N SER A 37 46.70 -11.66 -11.14
CA SER A 37 46.42 -10.71 -12.23
C SER A 37 46.24 -11.39 -13.59
N ARG A 38 46.75 -12.62 -13.78
CA ARG A 38 46.52 -13.40 -15.01
C ARG A 38 45.34 -14.37 -14.93
N VAL A 39 44.96 -14.81 -13.75
CA VAL A 39 43.69 -15.44 -13.54
C VAL A 39 42.67 -14.32 -13.52
N LYS A 40 42.15 -13.91 -14.68
CA LYS A 40 40.80 -13.42 -14.76
C LYS A 40 39.96 -14.57 -14.19
N MET A 41 39.77 -14.57 -12.90
CA MET A 41 38.63 -15.28 -12.33
C MET A 41 37.44 -14.71 -13.08
N ASN A 42 36.83 -15.55 -13.91
CA ASN A 42 35.40 -15.46 -14.21
C ASN A 42 34.68 -15.70 -12.86
N GLY A 43 34.98 -14.88 -11.87
CA GLY A 43 34.11 -14.66 -10.77
C GLY A 43 32.86 -14.12 -11.43
N ASN A 44 31.72 -14.82 -11.30
CA ASN A 44 30.42 -14.21 -11.39
C ASN A 44 30.51 -12.95 -10.54
N SER A 45 30.90 -11.84 -11.15
CA SER A 45 30.43 -10.54 -10.70
C SER A 45 28.95 -10.70 -10.79
N THR A 46 28.31 -10.89 -9.66
CA THR A 46 26.92 -10.50 -9.49
C THR A 46 26.94 -9.01 -9.83
N THR A 47 26.91 -8.73 -11.13
CA THR A 47 26.45 -7.46 -11.61
C THR A 47 25.05 -7.42 -11.04
N SER A 48 24.86 -6.67 -9.96
CA SER A 48 23.53 -6.21 -9.60
C SER A 48 23.12 -5.34 -10.78
N VAL A 49 22.54 -6.00 -11.79
CA VAL A 49 21.85 -5.32 -12.85
C VAL A 49 20.70 -4.67 -12.10
N THR A 50 20.87 -3.40 -11.76
CA THR A 50 19.76 -2.54 -11.40
C THR A 50 18.98 -2.34 -12.68
N THR A 51 18.37 -3.44 -13.18
CA THR A 51 17.28 -3.31 -14.11
C THR A 51 16.19 -2.62 -13.31
N SER A 52 16.02 -1.36 -13.56
CA SER A 52 14.76 -0.68 -13.29
C SER A 52 13.70 -1.48 -14.05
N TYR A 53 13.13 -2.48 -13.35
CA TYR A 53 12.07 -3.31 -13.91
C TYR A 53 10.83 -2.44 -13.95
N LYS A 54 10.66 -1.74 -15.04
CA LYS A 54 9.45 -0.95 -15.31
C LYS A 54 8.40 -1.90 -15.86
N ASN A 55 7.81 -2.71 -14.98
CA ASN A 55 6.68 -3.55 -15.34
C ASN A 55 5.41 -2.72 -15.24
N SER A 56 5.16 -1.82 -16.22
CA SER A 56 3.84 -1.24 -16.37
C SER A 56 2.96 -2.28 -17.06
N THR A 57 2.06 -2.86 -16.31
CA THR A 57 0.96 -3.66 -16.85
C THR A 57 -0.26 -2.76 -17.03
N ASP A 58 -1.21 -3.17 -17.86
CA ASP A 58 -2.49 -2.47 -18.02
C ASP A 58 -3.18 -2.23 -16.66
N ILE A 59 -3.00 -3.18 -15.72
CA ILE A 59 -3.48 -3.06 -14.34
C ILE A 59 -2.82 -1.90 -13.60
N SER A 60 -1.49 -1.80 -13.67
CA SER A 60 -0.77 -0.71 -12.99
C SER A 60 -1.10 0.67 -13.58
N GLU A 61 -1.44 0.72 -14.86
CA GLU A 61 -1.91 1.94 -15.52
C GLU A 61 -3.34 2.29 -15.11
N ALA A 62 -4.23 1.30 -15.01
CA ALA A 62 -5.59 1.50 -14.50
C ALA A 62 -5.58 2.04 -13.07
N VAL A 63 -4.77 1.43 -12.18
CA VAL A 63 -4.63 1.88 -10.79
C VAL A 63 -4.12 3.32 -10.71
N LYS A 64 -3.11 3.69 -11.49
CA LYS A 64 -2.56 5.07 -11.51
C LYS A 64 -3.59 6.14 -11.86
N LYS A 65 -4.57 5.82 -12.70
CA LYS A 65 -5.64 6.76 -13.07
C LYS A 65 -6.56 7.09 -11.90
N VAL A 66 -6.71 6.19 -10.95
CA VAL A 66 -7.75 6.26 -9.92
C VAL A 66 -7.18 6.45 -8.51
N GLN A 67 -5.94 5.98 -8.23
CA GLN A 67 -5.39 5.90 -6.88
C GLN A 67 -5.44 7.23 -6.11
N ASN A 68 -5.28 8.38 -6.77
CA ASN A 68 -5.33 9.69 -6.12
C ASN A 68 -6.76 10.13 -5.80
N ALA A 69 -7.77 9.49 -6.40
CA ALA A 69 -9.18 9.71 -6.09
C ALA A 69 -9.69 8.78 -4.98
N VAL A 70 -8.91 7.75 -4.59
CA VAL A 70 -9.27 6.84 -3.49
C VAL A 70 -8.82 7.46 -2.17
N VAL A 71 -9.69 7.41 -1.18
CA VAL A 71 -9.50 8.05 0.13
C VAL A 71 -9.83 7.07 1.25
N SER A 72 -9.30 7.34 2.45
CA SER A 72 -9.77 6.67 3.67
C SER A 72 -10.87 7.51 4.32
N VAL A 73 -11.90 6.84 4.80
CA VAL A 73 -13.04 7.44 5.51
C VAL A 73 -12.93 7.02 6.97
N ILE A 74 -12.86 7.99 7.88
CA ILE A 74 -12.64 7.77 9.31
C ILE A 74 -13.80 8.41 10.08
N THR A 75 -14.42 7.62 10.95
CA THR A 75 -15.46 8.10 11.87
C THR A 75 -15.00 7.95 13.31
N TYR A 76 -15.50 8.79 14.17
CA TYR A 76 -15.18 8.79 15.58
C TYR A 76 -16.42 8.46 16.42
N ALA A 77 -16.19 7.77 17.54
CA ALA A 77 -17.25 7.58 18.52
C ALA A 77 -17.67 8.94 19.10
N GLU A 78 -18.98 9.19 19.18
CA GLU A 78 -19.46 10.33 19.95
C GLU A 78 -19.04 10.14 21.40
N SER A 79 -18.23 11.08 21.93
CA SER A 79 -17.91 11.10 23.34
C SER A 79 -19.23 11.34 24.09
N SER A 80 -19.82 10.28 24.64
CA SER A 80 -20.87 10.45 25.63
C SER A 80 -20.23 11.17 26.81
N SER A 81 -20.49 12.46 26.91
CA SER A 81 -20.06 13.32 28.01
C SER A 81 -20.67 12.81 29.32
N SER A 82 -20.09 11.78 29.90
CA SER A 82 -20.24 11.52 31.34
C SER A 82 -19.28 12.47 32.02
N VAL A 83 -19.86 13.47 32.65
CA VAL A 83 -19.23 14.47 33.51
C VAL A 83 -18.43 13.75 34.59
N ILE A 84 -17.14 13.55 34.36
CA ILE A 84 -16.14 13.36 35.41
C ILE A 84 -15.00 14.29 35.04
N ASN A 85 -14.87 15.39 35.80
CA ASN A 85 -13.76 16.30 35.77
C ASN A 85 -12.48 15.56 36.19
N ASP A 86 -11.70 15.12 35.21
CA ASP A 86 -10.31 14.75 35.41
C ASP A 86 -9.47 15.44 34.33
N GLU A 87 -8.68 16.44 34.74
CA GLU A 87 -7.92 17.37 33.91
C GLU A 87 -6.66 16.74 33.29
N SER A 88 -6.67 15.45 32.93
CA SER A 88 -5.50 14.80 32.33
C SER A 88 -5.82 13.69 31.34
N SER A 89 -6.84 13.82 30.50
CA SER A 89 -7.00 12.94 29.35
C SER A 89 -6.73 13.69 28.06
N ASN A 90 -5.64 13.34 27.35
CA ASN A 90 -5.47 13.64 25.95
C ASN A 90 -6.73 13.14 25.23
N ASP A 91 -7.45 14.06 24.66
CA ASP A 91 -8.69 13.84 23.88
C ASP A 91 -8.35 13.12 22.56
N GLU A 92 -7.90 11.87 22.65
CA GLU A 92 -7.82 10.97 21.50
C GLU A 92 -9.24 10.45 21.25
N SER A 93 -9.98 11.16 20.39
CA SER A 93 -11.25 10.69 19.86
C SER A 93 -11.07 9.26 19.35
N GLN A 94 -11.72 8.28 20.00
CA GLN A 94 -11.56 6.89 19.58
C GLN A 94 -12.19 6.71 18.19
N ILE A 95 -11.42 6.18 17.26
CA ILE A 95 -11.90 5.81 15.94
C ILE A 95 -13.00 4.75 16.12
N SER A 96 -14.17 5.03 15.58
CA SER A 96 -15.34 4.15 15.63
C SER A 96 -15.42 3.22 14.42
N SER A 97 -15.11 3.73 13.25
CA SER A 97 -15.10 2.98 12.00
C SER A 97 -14.10 3.57 11.01
N GLU A 98 -13.51 2.69 10.22
CA GLU A 98 -12.65 3.05 9.10
C GLU A 98 -13.05 2.27 7.85
N GLY A 99 -12.93 2.92 6.72
CA GLY A 99 -13.17 2.32 5.41
C GLY A 99 -12.58 3.16 4.30
N SER A 100 -13.06 2.93 3.11
CA SER A 100 -12.60 3.62 1.90
C SER A 100 -13.70 4.45 1.28
N GLY A 101 -13.31 5.35 0.37
CA GLY A 101 -14.20 6.09 -0.49
C GLY A 101 -13.53 6.42 -1.82
N VAL A 102 -14.31 6.87 -2.79
CA VAL A 102 -13.79 7.32 -4.07
C VAL A 102 -14.39 8.65 -4.47
N ILE A 103 -13.53 9.64 -4.75
CA ILE A 103 -13.93 10.96 -5.21
C ILE A 103 -14.31 10.86 -6.67
N TYR A 104 -15.54 11.23 -7.01
CA TYR A 104 -16.08 11.11 -8.37
C TYR A 104 -16.45 12.45 -9.02
N LYS A 105 -16.49 13.54 -8.24
CA LYS A 105 -16.90 14.86 -8.78
C LYS A 105 -16.19 15.98 -8.05
N LYS A 106 -15.78 17.00 -8.81
CA LYS A 106 -15.45 18.35 -8.31
C LYS A 106 -16.47 19.33 -8.85
N ASP A 107 -16.95 20.23 -8.00
CA ASP A 107 -17.92 21.27 -8.35
C ASP A 107 -17.62 22.56 -7.58
N GLY A 108 -16.96 23.49 -8.25
CA GLY A 108 -16.51 24.73 -7.66
C GLY A 108 -15.54 24.49 -6.50
N LYS A 109 -15.92 24.91 -5.29
CA LYS A 109 -15.12 24.75 -4.06
C LYS A 109 -15.38 23.43 -3.33
N SER A 110 -16.25 22.57 -3.87
CA SER A 110 -16.62 21.29 -3.26
C SER A 110 -16.14 20.13 -4.12
N ALA A 111 -15.87 18.99 -3.47
CA ALA A 111 -15.74 17.72 -4.11
C ALA A 111 -16.65 16.71 -3.41
N TYR A 112 -17.02 15.67 -4.13
CA TYR A 112 -17.95 14.64 -3.66
C TYR A 112 -17.30 13.28 -3.83
N LEU A 113 -17.42 12.47 -2.79
CA LEU A 113 -16.98 11.08 -2.79
C LEU A 113 -18.15 10.17 -2.43
N VAL A 114 -18.08 8.94 -2.90
CA VAL A 114 -18.99 7.86 -2.53
C VAL A 114 -18.26 6.90 -1.60
N THR A 115 -19.00 6.39 -0.60
CA THR A 115 -18.56 5.35 0.33
C THR A 115 -19.75 4.46 0.70
N ASN A 116 -19.57 3.42 1.53
CA ASN A 116 -20.68 2.67 2.08
C ASN A 116 -21.31 3.36 3.29
N THR A 117 -22.62 3.20 3.45
CA THR A 117 -23.37 3.74 4.59
C THR A 117 -22.90 3.13 5.90
N HIS A 118 -22.63 1.83 5.94
CA HIS A 118 -22.12 1.17 7.15
C HIS A 118 -20.74 1.66 7.59
N VAL A 119 -19.90 2.17 6.66
CA VAL A 119 -18.61 2.78 7.01
C VAL A 119 -18.81 4.04 7.85
N LEU A 120 -19.88 4.79 7.56
CA LEU A 120 -20.19 6.03 8.29
C LEU A 120 -20.71 5.77 9.71
N ASN A 121 -21.23 4.57 9.99
CA ASN A 121 -21.71 4.16 11.31
C ASN A 121 -22.64 5.20 11.99
N GLY A 122 -23.55 5.78 11.20
CA GLY A 122 -24.48 6.82 11.66
C GLY A 122 -23.88 8.23 11.81
N SER A 123 -22.60 8.41 11.62
CA SER A 123 -21.95 9.71 11.71
C SER A 123 -22.34 10.64 10.56
N THR A 124 -22.59 11.91 10.87
CA THR A 124 -22.89 12.95 9.88
C THR A 124 -21.65 13.75 9.45
N ASN A 125 -20.63 13.75 10.29
CA ASN A 125 -19.33 14.37 10.03
C ASN A 125 -18.24 13.32 10.13
N VAL A 126 -17.33 13.33 9.17
CA VAL A 126 -16.27 12.33 9.04
C VAL A 126 -14.97 13.01 8.67
N ASP A 127 -13.85 12.37 8.95
CA ASP A 127 -12.55 12.79 8.44
C ASP A 127 -12.20 11.96 7.20
N ILE A 128 -11.74 12.66 6.18
CA ILE A 128 -11.30 12.05 4.93
C ILE A 128 -9.80 12.22 4.81
N LEU A 129 -9.07 11.12 4.75
CA LEU A 129 -7.64 11.12 4.48
C LEU A 129 -7.43 10.94 2.98
N LEU A 130 -6.91 11.98 2.35
CA LEU A 130 -6.59 12.00 0.92
C LEU A 130 -5.33 11.18 0.62
N ALA A 131 -5.13 10.83 -0.65
CA ALA A 131 -3.98 10.03 -1.10
C ALA A 131 -2.61 10.68 -0.80
N ASP A 132 -2.55 11.99 -0.68
CA ASP A 132 -1.35 12.76 -0.32
C ASP A 132 -1.08 12.85 1.19
N GLY A 133 -1.93 12.19 2.02
CA GLY A 133 -1.85 12.20 3.48
C GLY A 133 -2.52 13.40 4.15
N ASN A 134 -3.13 14.32 3.39
CA ASN A 134 -3.89 15.40 3.97
C ASN A 134 -5.23 14.90 4.53
N LYS A 135 -5.54 15.27 5.76
CA LYS A 135 -6.84 15.04 6.39
C LYS A 135 -7.74 16.25 6.17
N VAL A 136 -8.95 16.03 5.70
CA VAL A 136 -9.95 17.08 5.46
C VAL A 136 -11.30 16.66 6.07
N PRO A 137 -12.06 17.59 6.66
CA PRO A 137 -13.40 17.28 7.18
C PRO A 137 -14.37 17.03 6.03
N GLY A 138 -15.25 16.05 6.22
CA GLY A 138 -16.33 15.71 5.29
C GLY A 138 -17.70 15.81 5.95
N GLU A 139 -18.69 16.24 5.18
CA GLU A 139 -20.09 16.34 5.53
C GLU A 139 -20.89 15.27 4.76
N VAL A 140 -21.62 14.42 5.44
CA VAL A 140 -22.51 13.44 4.79
C VAL A 140 -23.71 14.18 4.22
N VAL A 141 -23.87 14.18 2.90
CA VAL A 141 -24.94 14.91 2.21
C VAL A 141 -26.06 14.03 1.69
N GLY A 142 -25.89 12.71 1.75
CA GLY A 142 -26.91 11.74 1.42
C GLY A 142 -26.48 10.32 1.74
N SER A 143 -27.43 9.50 2.16
CA SER A 143 -27.25 8.08 2.47
C SER A 143 -28.46 7.27 2.04
N ASP A 144 -28.21 6.10 1.49
CA ASP A 144 -29.22 5.10 1.20
C ASP A 144 -28.81 3.77 1.85
N VAL A 145 -29.56 3.38 2.87
CA VAL A 145 -29.32 2.14 3.62
C VAL A 145 -29.64 0.89 2.78
N TYR A 146 -30.49 1.01 1.77
CA TYR A 146 -30.88 -0.13 0.92
C TYR A 146 -29.79 -0.52 -0.07
N SER A 147 -29.10 0.45 -0.64
CA SER A 147 -27.93 0.21 -1.51
C SER A 147 -26.63 0.19 -0.75
N ASP A 148 -26.63 0.52 0.54
CA ASP A 148 -25.45 0.71 1.38
C ASP A 148 -24.48 1.76 0.79
N ILE A 149 -25.01 2.82 0.17
CA ILE A 149 -24.24 3.89 -0.47
C ILE A 149 -24.51 5.23 0.21
N SER A 150 -23.44 5.96 0.46
CA SER A 150 -23.49 7.33 0.99
C SER A 150 -22.61 8.27 0.19
N VAL A 151 -22.97 9.53 0.15
CA VAL A 151 -22.23 10.62 -0.47
C VAL A 151 -21.74 11.57 0.59
N VAL A 152 -20.44 11.86 0.53
CA VAL A 152 -19.78 12.81 1.42
C VAL A 152 -19.23 13.96 0.59
N LYS A 153 -19.41 15.18 1.08
CA LYS A 153 -18.91 16.42 0.51
C LYS A 153 -17.70 16.89 1.29
N ILE A 154 -16.66 17.31 0.58
CA ILE A 154 -15.41 17.86 1.13
C ILE A 154 -15.01 19.15 0.41
N SER A 155 -14.02 19.88 0.95
CA SER A 155 -13.37 20.96 0.20
C SER A 155 -12.62 20.39 -1.01
N SER A 156 -12.75 21.04 -2.18
CA SER A 156 -12.03 20.64 -3.39
C SER A 156 -10.58 21.12 -3.46
N GLU A 157 -10.14 21.95 -2.50
CA GLU A 157 -8.86 22.65 -2.56
C GLU A 157 -7.66 21.71 -2.69
N LYS A 158 -7.68 20.59 -1.97
CA LYS A 158 -6.60 19.58 -1.98
C LYS A 158 -6.89 18.37 -2.84
N VAL A 159 -8.04 18.33 -3.52
CA VAL A 159 -8.40 17.23 -4.41
C VAL A 159 -7.73 17.42 -5.76
N THR A 160 -6.86 16.49 -6.14
CA THR A 160 -6.13 16.52 -7.43
C THR A 160 -6.91 15.85 -8.54
N ASP A 161 -7.47 14.67 -8.25
CA ASP A 161 -8.07 13.80 -9.25
C ASP A 161 -9.48 13.37 -8.84
N VAL A 162 -10.26 12.98 -9.85
CA VAL A 162 -11.58 12.35 -9.68
C VAL A 162 -11.62 11.08 -10.49
N ALA A 163 -12.31 10.06 -9.99
CA ALA A 163 -12.54 8.82 -10.72
C ALA A 163 -13.70 8.96 -11.70
N GLU A 164 -13.60 8.26 -12.82
CA GLU A 164 -14.68 8.16 -13.80
C GLU A 164 -15.50 6.89 -13.56
N PHE A 165 -16.81 6.96 -13.71
CA PHE A 165 -17.68 5.78 -13.70
C PHE A 165 -17.67 5.08 -15.05
N GLY A 166 -17.58 3.74 -15.01
CA GLY A 166 -17.84 2.87 -16.15
C GLY A 166 -19.29 2.42 -16.21
N ASP A 167 -19.61 1.70 -17.27
CA ASP A 167 -20.94 1.09 -17.44
C ASP A 167 -20.93 -0.36 -16.88
N SER A 168 -21.44 -0.52 -15.65
CA SER A 168 -21.55 -1.85 -15.02
C SER A 168 -22.54 -2.78 -15.73
N GLY A 169 -23.46 -2.24 -16.54
CA GLY A 169 -24.40 -3.04 -17.32
C GLY A 169 -23.79 -3.72 -18.56
N SER A 170 -22.64 -3.25 -19.00
CA SER A 170 -21.91 -3.81 -20.17
C SER A 170 -20.88 -4.86 -19.79
N LEU A 171 -20.68 -5.14 -18.50
CA LEU A 171 -19.65 -6.08 -18.01
C LEU A 171 -19.94 -7.52 -18.44
N THR A 172 -18.88 -8.29 -18.59
CA THR A 172 -18.91 -9.73 -18.87
C THR A 172 -18.20 -10.50 -17.78
N VAL A 173 -18.74 -11.66 -17.40
CA VAL A 173 -18.08 -12.58 -16.46
C VAL A 173 -16.72 -12.98 -17.01
N GLY A 174 -15.69 -12.92 -16.16
CA GLY A 174 -14.29 -13.18 -16.52
C GLY A 174 -13.49 -11.91 -16.83
N GLU A 175 -14.11 -10.73 -16.93
CA GLU A 175 -13.37 -9.47 -17.05
C GLU A 175 -12.57 -9.16 -15.80
N THR A 176 -11.40 -8.52 -15.98
CA THR A 176 -10.54 -8.10 -14.88
C THR A 176 -11.25 -7.09 -14.00
N ALA A 177 -11.23 -7.34 -12.69
CA ALA A 177 -11.73 -6.47 -11.66
C ALA A 177 -10.61 -6.14 -10.66
N ILE A 178 -10.44 -4.87 -10.35
CA ILE A 178 -9.38 -4.39 -9.45
C ILE A 178 -10.06 -3.61 -8.33
N ALA A 179 -9.88 -4.05 -7.09
CA ALA A 179 -10.38 -3.34 -5.92
C ALA A 179 -9.24 -2.51 -5.31
N ILE A 180 -9.56 -1.28 -4.90
CA ILE A 180 -8.62 -0.36 -4.26
C ILE A 180 -9.24 0.14 -2.96
N GLY A 181 -8.47 0.15 -1.87
CA GLY A 181 -8.98 0.58 -0.57
C GLY A 181 -7.91 0.67 0.50
N SER A 182 -8.35 0.88 1.74
CA SER A 182 -7.53 0.95 2.94
C SER A 182 -7.84 -0.22 3.88
N PRO A 183 -7.45 -1.47 3.55
CA PRO A 183 -7.70 -2.60 4.42
C PRO A 183 -6.92 -2.44 5.74
N LEU A 184 -7.57 -2.76 6.86
CA LEU A 184 -6.98 -2.71 8.20
C LEU A 184 -6.53 -1.29 8.64
N GLY A 185 -7.20 -0.25 8.14
CA GLY A 185 -6.97 1.14 8.54
C GLY A 185 -6.08 1.96 7.59
N THR A 186 -5.78 3.17 8.01
CA THR A 186 -5.04 4.16 7.21
C THR A 186 -3.59 3.75 6.92
N GLU A 187 -3.02 2.84 7.72
CA GLU A 187 -1.66 2.34 7.54
C GLU A 187 -1.48 1.59 6.20
N TYR A 188 -2.55 0.97 5.70
CA TYR A 188 -2.56 0.22 4.44
C TYR A 188 -3.36 0.93 3.34
N ALA A 189 -3.46 2.25 3.42
CA ALA A 189 -4.15 3.06 2.43
C ALA A 189 -3.65 2.77 1.00
N ASN A 190 -4.60 2.79 0.04
CA ASN A 190 -4.33 2.49 -1.37
C ASN A 190 -3.83 1.06 -1.66
N SER A 191 -4.18 0.09 -0.80
CA SER A 191 -3.94 -1.31 -1.12
C SER A 191 -4.78 -1.74 -2.32
N VAL A 192 -4.16 -2.54 -3.20
CA VAL A 192 -4.75 -2.99 -4.46
C VAL A 192 -4.86 -4.50 -4.46
N THR A 193 -6.04 -5.01 -4.76
CA THR A 193 -6.27 -6.44 -5.02
C THR A 193 -6.87 -6.63 -6.41
N GLN A 194 -6.59 -7.77 -7.04
CA GLN A 194 -7.06 -8.09 -8.39
C GLN A 194 -7.77 -9.42 -8.39
N GLY A 195 -8.78 -9.49 -9.22
CA GLY A 195 -9.52 -10.70 -9.56
C GLY A 195 -10.27 -10.52 -10.87
N ILE A 196 -11.41 -11.18 -10.98
CA ILE A 196 -12.31 -11.09 -12.12
C ILE A 196 -13.74 -10.79 -11.66
N ILE A 197 -14.59 -10.39 -12.58
CA ILE A 197 -16.03 -10.43 -12.39
C ILE A 197 -16.47 -11.89 -12.42
N SER A 198 -16.84 -12.44 -11.25
CA SER A 198 -17.24 -13.85 -11.10
C SER A 198 -18.72 -14.07 -11.41
N SER A 199 -19.55 -13.04 -11.20
CA SER A 199 -20.99 -13.07 -11.54
C SER A 199 -21.55 -11.67 -11.64
N LEU A 200 -22.56 -11.54 -12.51
CA LEU A 200 -23.40 -10.35 -12.66
C LEU A 200 -24.74 -10.61 -11.97
N GLY A 201 -25.24 -9.62 -11.25
CA GLY A 201 -26.62 -9.65 -10.74
C GLY A 201 -26.88 -10.71 -9.65
N ARG A 202 -25.95 -10.91 -8.70
CA ARG A 202 -26.21 -11.74 -7.50
C ARG A 202 -27.22 -11.05 -6.58
N ASN A 203 -28.33 -11.71 -6.30
CA ASN A 203 -29.21 -11.30 -5.22
C ASN A 203 -28.54 -11.61 -3.88
N VAL A 204 -28.28 -10.58 -3.11
CA VAL A 204 -27.69 -10.67 -1.77
C VAL A 204 -28.65 -10.09 -0.76
N THR A 205 -28.69 -10.68 0.42
CA THR A 205 -29.50 -10.17 1.53
C THR A 205 -28.56 -9.52 2.54
N LEU A 206 -28.71 -8.23 2.72
CA LEU A 206 -28.04 -7.45 3.75
C LEU A 206 -28.95 -7.34 4.97
N GLN A 207 -28.37 -7.34 6.17
CA GLN A 207 -29.10 -7.00 7.39
C GLN A 207 -28.81 -5.53 7.72
N SER A 208 -29.87 -4.72 7.78
CA SER A 208 -29.76 -3.35 8.24
C SER A 208 -29.43 -3.28 9.73
N GLU A 209 -28.98 -2.13 10.21
CA GLU A 209 -28.73 -1.90 11.64
C GLU A 209 -29.99 -2.10 12.50
N ASN A 210 -31.14 -1.94 11.92
CA ASN A 210 -32.46 -2.19 12.58
C ASN A 210 -32.89 -3.66 12.52
N GLY A 211 -32.04 -4.57 11.98
CA GLY A 211 -32.35 -5.99 11.85
C GLY A 211 -33.26 -6.37 10.66
N GLU A 212 -33.62 -5.43 9.80
CA GLU A 212 -34.39 -5.70 8.58
C GLU A 212 -33.53 -6.34 7.50
N ASN A 213 -34.08 -7.33 6.81
CA ASN A 213 -33.43 -7.95 5.67
C ASN A 213 -33.67 -7.11 4.40
N ILE A 214 -32.60 -6.61 3.81
CA ILE A 214 -32.63 -5.86 2.57
C ILE A 214 -32.09 -6.75 1.46
N SER A 215 -32.87 -6.96 0.40
CA SER A 215 -32.41 -7.68 -0.79
C SER A 215 -31.93 -6.67 -1.82
N THR A 216 -30.68 -6.81 -2.24
CA THR A 216 -30.08 -5.99 -3.29
C THR A 216 -29.37 -6.85 -4.31
N THR A 217 -29.02 -6.27 -5.47
CA THR A 217 -28.30 -6.96 -6.52
C THR A 217 -26.86 -6.45 -6.54
N ALA A 218 -25.89 -7.37 -6.54
CA ALA A 218 -24.47 -7.05 -6.51
C ALA A 218 -23.70 -7.75 -7.62
N LEU A 219 -22.58 -7.15 -8.02
CA LEU A 219 -21.52 -7.81 -8.77
C LEU A 219 -20.74 -8.72 -7.80
N GLN A 220 -20.34 -9.89 -8.27
CA GLN A 220 -19.44 -10.77 -7.54
C GLN A 220 -18.05 -10.72 -8.16
N THR A 221 -17.02 -10.62 -7.32
CA THR A 221 -15.60 -10.70 -7.71
C THR A 221 -14.87 -11.66 -6.77
N ASP A 222 -13.79 -12.25 -7.25
CA ASP A 222 -12.82 -13.02 -6.45
C ASP A 222 -11.59 -12.19 -6.06
N ALA A 223 -11.56 -10.90 -6.44
CA ALA A 223 -10.61 -9.94 -5.85
C ALA A 223 -10.79 -9.93 -4.32
N ALA A 224 -9.70 -10.02 -3.57
CA ALA A 224 -9.78 -10.07 -2.11
C ALA A 224 -10.39 -8.79 -1.53
N ILE A 225 -11.57 -8.90 -0.95
CA ILE A 225 -12.26 -7.81 -0.23
C ILE A 225 -12.16 -8.14 1.26
N ASN A 226 -11.59 -7.21 2.02
CA ASN A 226 -11.38 -7.32 3.46
C ASN A 226 -11.97 -6.09 4.16
N PRO A 227 -12.18 -6.13 5.49
CA PRO A 227 -12.49 -4.93 6.26
C PRO A 227 -11.52 -3.79 5.94
N GLY A 228 -12.06 -2.59 5.67
CA GLY A 228 -11.30 -1.43 5.21
C GLY A 228 -11.37 -1.18 3.69
N ASN A 229 -11.55 -2.20 2.84
CA ASN A 229 -11.85 -1.98 1.43
C ASN A 229 -13.28 -1.47 1.20
N SER A 230 -14.20 -1.70 2.15
CA SER A 230 -15.59 -1.22 2.07
C SER A 230 -15.65 0.25 1.73
N GLY A 231 -16.46 0.62 0.74
CA GLY A 231 -16.63 1.98 0.22
C GLY A 231 -15.61 2.37 -0.86
N GLY A 232 -14.56 1.58 -1.05
CA GLY A 232 -13.58 1.78 -2.12
C GLY A 232 -14.10 1.36 -3.50
N PRO A 233 -13.45 1.80 -4.58
CA PRO A 233 -13.86 1.45 -5.93
C PRO A 233 -13.45 0.02 -6.31
N LEU A 234 -14.32 -0.65 -7.04
CA LEU A 234 -13.99 -1.74 -7.95
C LEU A 234 -13.85 -1.13 -9.34
N ILE A 235 -12.71 -1.28 -9.99
CA ILE A 235 -12.44 -0.69 -11.30
C ILE A 235 -12.19 -1.75 -12.37
N ASN A 236 -12.45 -1.38 -13.61
CA ASN A 236 -12.07 -2.16 -14.78
C ASN A 236 -10.62 -1.84 -15.22
N ILE A 237 -10.13 -2.53 -16.25
CA ILE A 237 -8.77 -2.34 -16.77
C ILE A 237 -8.54 -0.98 -17.42
N GLN A 238 -9.58 -0.22 -17.75
CA GLN A 238 -9.50 1.15 -18.20
C GLN A 238 -9.36 2.17 -17.07
N GLY A 239 -9.50 1.73 -15.80
CA GLY A 239 -9.48 2.58 -14.62
C GLY A 239 -10.82 3.25 -14.34
N GLN A 240 -11.93 2.71 -14.84
CA GLN A 240 -13.27 3.22 -14.59
C GLN A 240 -13.91 2.46 -13.43
N VAL A 241 -14.62 3.16 -12.56
CA VAL A 241 -15.35 2.57 -11.43
C VAL A 241 -16.58 1.84 -11.92
N ILE A 242 -16.61 0.54 -11.72
CA ILE A 242 -17.72 -0.36 -12.12
C ILE A 242 -18.54 -0.85 -10.93
N GLY A 243 -18.08 -0.55 -9.72
CA GLY A 243 -18.80 -0.90 -8.48
C GLY A 243 -18.12 -0.28 -7.28
N ILE A 244 -18.78 -0.38 -6.13
CA ILE A 244 -18.27 -0.01 -4.81
C ILE A 244 -18.16 -1.30 -3.99
N THR A 245 -16.98 -1.55 -3.41
CA THR A 245 -16.71 -2.77 -2.65
C THR A 245 -17.41 -2.74 -1.29
N SER A 246 -17.91 -3.87 -0.84
CA SER A 246 -18.52 -4.03 0.49
C SER A 246 -18.10 -5.36 1.09
N SER A 247 -17.46 -5.34 2.25
CA SER A 247 -17.07 -6.53 3.02
C SER A 247 -18.22 -7.16 3.80
N LYS A 248 -19.39 -6.49 3.89
CA LYS A 248 -20.59 -7.07 4.51
C LYS A 248 -21.16 -8.27 3.75
N ILE A 249 -20.76 -8.45 2.51
CA ILE A 249 -21.31 -9.44 1.57
C ILE A 249 -20.28 -10.58 1.31
N SER A 250 -19.22 -10.66 2.05
CA SER A 250 -18.16 -11.67 1.88
C SER A 250 -18.50 -13.00 2.55
#